data_05e9aaaf61bc55669a89a5dc660f7336
#
_entry.id   05e9aaaf61bc55669a89a5dc660f7336
#
_cell.length_a   1.000
_cell.length_b   1.000
_cell.length_c   1.000
_cell.angle_alpha   90.00
_cell.angle_beta   90.00
_cell.angle_gamma   90.00
#
_symmetry.space_group_name_H-M   'P 1'
#
loop_
_entity.id
_entity.type
_entity.pdbx_description
1 polymer ?
#
loop_
_entity_poly.entity_id
_entity_poly.type
_entity_poly.pdbx_seq_one_letter_code
_entity_poly.pdbx_strand_id
1 'polypeptide(L)'
;MHPWDAATQDAATLGQRLGGAQAVGETGLDFVRGADRAAQLSALRTQLRLARERGLPVVLHCVRAFEPLMRELAASEPRAVIFHGFIGSPEQARQALAKGYCLSFGERTFASPKTLAALRGTPLSQLFLETDDSPVPIAEIYARAAEAKGVPEEVL
;
A
#
# COMPACT_ATOMS: atom_id res chain seq x y z
N MET A 1 -0.11 11.75 4.60
CA MET A 1 -0.75 11.83 5.97
C MET A 1 -1.24 10.43 6.31
N HIS A 2 -0.62 9.83 7.30
CA HIS A 2 -0.98 8.49 7.76
C HIS A 2 -2.43 8.46 8.32
N PRO A 3 -3.21 7.38 8.17
CA PRO A 3 -4.58 7.30 8.69
C PRO A 3 -4.68 7.49 10.21
N TRP A 4 -3.62 7.21 10.95
CA TRP A 4 -3.58 7.45 12.41
C TRP A 4 -3.66 8.94 12.78
N ASP A 5 -3.17 9.83 11.91
CA ASP A 5 -3.11 11.28 12.12
C ASP A 5 -4.26 12.03 11.43
N ALA A 6 -5.24 11.31 10.88
CA ALA A 6 -6.30 11.87 10.04
C ALA A 6 -7.15 12.96 10.73
N ALA A 7 -7.23 12.95 12.05
CA ALA A 7 -7.98 13.94 12.83
C ALA A 7 -7.20 15.23 13.12
N THR A 8 -5.88 15.23 12.95
CA THR A 8 -4.99 16.31 13.43
C THR A 8 -4.30 17.10 12.31
N GLN A 9 -4.36 16.63 11.08
CA GLN A 9 -3.65 17.25 9.96
C GLN A 9 -4.59 17.95 8.98
N ASP A 10 -4.20 19.17 8.60
CA ASP A 10 -4.95 20.01 7.67
C ASP A 10 -4.58 19.74 6.20
N ALA A 11 -5.60 19.66 5.34
CA ALA A 11 -5.45 19.44 3.90
C ALA A 11 -4.66 20.55 3.19
N ALA A 12 -4.75 21.81 3.65
CA ALA A 12 -4.00 22.93 3.08
C ALA A 12 -2.51 22.76 3.29
N THR A 13 -2.10 22.37 4.50
CA THR A 13 -0.70 22.06 4.85
C THR A 13 -0.17 20.89 4.00
N LEU A 14 -0.99 19.87 3.76
CA LEU A 14 -0.61 18.75 2.92
C LEU A 14 -0.32 19.20 1.48
N GLY A 15 -1.18 20.05 0.92
CA GLY A 15 -0.98 20.60 -0.42
C GLY A 15 0.36 21.32 -0.60
N GLN A 16 0.81 22.06 0.40
CA GLN A 16 2.11 22.73 0.38
C GLN A 16 3.30 21.77 0.46
N ARG A 17 3.19 20.70 1.27
CA ARG A 17 4.24 19.67 1.44
C ARG A 17 4.47 18.80 0.21
N LEU A 18 3.56 18.76 -0.74
CA LEU A 18 3.68 17.95 -1.96
C LEU A 18 4.55 18.64 -3.05
N GLY A 19 5.11 19.84 -2.80
CA GLY A 19 6.09 20.44 -3.70
C GLY A 19 7.36 19.59 -3.80
N GLY A 20 7.65 19.04 -5.00
CA GLY A 20 8.78 18.15 -5.23
C GLY A 20 8.59 16.70 -4.75
N ALA A 21 7.41 16.33 -4.22
CA ALA A 21 7.11 14.96 -3.84
C ALA A 21 7.03 14.03 -5.05
N GLN A 22 7.56 12.80 -4.91
CA GLN A 22 7.48 11.77 -5.95
C GLN A 22 6.26 10.85 -5.78
N ALA A 23 5.66 10.81 -4.60
CA ALA A 23 4.47 10.04 -4.28
C ALA A 23 3.69 10.70 -3.14
N VAL A 24 2.43 10.34 -2.99
CA VAL A 24 1.61 10.65 -1.81
C VAL A 24 1.54 9.40 -0.93
N GLY A 25 2.11 9.46 0.25
CA GLY A 25 2.17 8.32 1.18
C GLY A 25 2.76 8.71 2.55
N GLU A 26 2.62 7.86 3.55
CA GLU A 26 1.59 6.84 3.53
C GLU A 26 0.21 7.45 3.73
N THR A 27 -0.73 7.05 2.89
CA THR A 27 -2.16 7.36 3.03
C THR A 27 -2.95 6.05 3.11
N GLY A 28 -4.23 6.09 3.40
CA GLY A 28 -5.03 4.87 3.42
C GLY A 28 -5.98 4.78 4.59
N LEU A 29 -6.29 3.53 5.00
CA LEU A 29 -7.26 3.23 6.05
C LEU A 29 -6.73 2.17 7.02
N ASP A 30 -6.91 2.44 8.31
CA ASP A 30 -6.67 1.49 9.39
C ASP A 30 -7.91 1.41 10.29
N PHE A 31 -8.68 0.32 10.17
CA PHE A 31 -9.90 0.15 10.98
C PHE A 31 -9.65 -0.53 12.33
N VAL A 32 -8.39 -0.63 12.72
CA VAL A 32 -7.97 -1.13 14.05
C VAL A 32 -7.40 -0.01 14.92
N ARG A 33 -6.71 0.97 14.31
CA ARG A 33 -5.98 2.03 15.01
C ARG A 33 -6.26 3.42 14.41
N GLY A 34 -5.94 4.46 15.18
CA GLY A 34 -5.96 5.85 14.72
C GLY A 34 -7.29 6.54 14.92
N ALA A 35 -7.55 7.56 14.09
CA ALA A 35 -8.78 8.34 14.10
C ALA A 35 -10.02 7.51 13.74
N ASP A 36 -11.20 8.05 14.00
CA ASP A 36 -12.44 7.40 13.57
C ASP A 36 -12.49 7.21 12.04
N ARG A 37 -13.33 6.27 11.58
CA ARG A 37 -13.41 5.88 10.17
C ARG A 37 -13.81 7.03 9.25
N ALA A 38 -14.66 7.95 9.71
CA ALA A 38 -15.12 9.08 8.90
C ALA A 38 -13.98 10.08 8.66
N ALA A 39 -13.19 10.36 9.69
CA ALA A 39 -12.01 11.21 9.58
C ALA A 39 -10.96 10.59 8.64
N GLN A 40 -10.69 9.27 8.77
CA GLN A 40 -9.77 8.56 7.88
C GLN A 40 -10.24 8.61 6.42
N LEU A 41 -11.51 8.36 6.14
CA LEU A 41 -12.08 8.43 4.79
C LEU A 41 -12.00 9.85 4.21
N SER A 42 -12.29 10.88 5.00
CA SER A 42 -12.18 12.28 4.59
C SER A 42 -10.74 12.65 4.22
N ALA A 43 -9.78 12.27 5.06
CA ALA A 43 -8.36 12.48 4.81
C ALA A 43 -7.87 11.72 3.57
N LEU A 44 -8.26 10.47 3.40
CA LEU A 44 -7.93 9.66 2.23
C LEU A 44 -8.44 10.31 0.94
N ARG A 45 -9.71 10.70 0.88
CA ARG A 45 -10.31 11.36 -0.30
C ARG A 45 -9.56 12.64 -0.68
N THR A 46 -9.19 13.44 0.31
CA THR A 46 -8.39 14.66 0.08
C THR A 46 -7.03 14.32 -0.52
N GLN A 47 -6.35 13.30 0.00
CA GLN A 47 -5.04 12.89 -0.49
C GLN A 47 -5.10 12.26 -1.88
N LEU A 48 -6.10 11.44 -2.16
CA LEU A 48 -6.32 10.86 -3.48
C LEU A 48 -6.60 11.95 -4.53
N ARG A 49 -7.42 12.95 -4.19
CA ARG A 49 -7.66 14.09 -5.06
C ARG A 49 -6.37 14.87 -5.35
N LEU A 50 -5.58 15.18 -4.34
CA LEU A 50 -4.30 15.89 -4.49
C LEU A 50 -3.28 15.07 -5.31
N ALA A 51 -3.23 13.76 -5.11
CA ALA A 51 -2.38 12.86 -5.88
C ALA A 51 -2.77 12.87 -7.37
N ARG A 52 -4.06 12.77 -7.66
CA ARG A 52 -4.60 12.85 -9.03
C ARG A 52 -4.30 14.18 -9.70
N GLU A 53 -4.59 15.31 -9.03
CA GLU A 53 -4.33 16.67 -9.55
C GLU A 53 -2.87 16.89 -9.90
N ARG A 54 -1.94 16.22 -9.23
CA ARG A 54 -0.49 16.35 -9.42
C ARG A 54 0.13 15.21 -10.23
N GLY A 55 -0.66 14.24 -10.66
CA GLY A 55 -0.18 13.06 -11.38
C GLY A 55 0.77 12.18 -10.57
N LEU A 56 0.64 12.18 -9.23
CA LEU A 56 1.51 11.43 -8.33
C LEU A 56 0.96 10.02 -8.04
N PRO A 57 1.83 9.01 -7.91
CA PRO A 57 1.44 7.71 -7.37
C PRO A 57 1.07 7.82 -5.88
N VAL A 58 0.32 6.84 -5.39
CA VAL A 58 -0.05 6.74 -3.97
C VAL A 58 0.51 5.47 -3.34
N VAL A 59 1.03 5.60 -2.12
CA VAL A 59 1.48 4.49 -1.27
C VAL A 59 0.47 4.33 -0.14
N LEU A 60 -0.16 3.14 -0.07
CA LEU A 60 -1.35 2.90 0.72
C LEU A 60 -1.10 1.98 1.90
N HIS A 61 -1.47 2.47 3.07
CA HIS A 61 -1.67 1.69 4.29
C HIS A 61 -3.08 1.08 4.31
N CYS A 62 -3.18 -0.23 4.55
CA CYS A 62 -4.45 -0.95 4.51
C CYS A 62 -4.55 -1.98 5.63
N VAL A 63 -5.23 -1.66 6.72
CA VAL A 63 -5.48 -2.58 7.84
C VAL A 63 -6.99 -2.78 8.04
N ARG A 64 -7.48 -4.00 7.81
CA ARG A 64 -8.90 -4.39 7.88
C ARG A 64 -9.87 -3.46 7.12
N ALA A 65 -9.39 -2.87 6.02
CA ALA A 65 -10.12 -1.85 5.26
C ALA A 65 -10.05 -2.05 3.74
N PHE A 66 -9.73 -3.26 3.26
CA PHE A 66 -9.47 -3.53 1.84
C PHE A 66 -10.65 -3.11 0.95
N GLU A 67 -11.86 -3.59 1.21
CA GLU A 67 -13.04 -3.28 0.40
C GLU A 67 -13.41 -1.79 0.38
N PRO A 68 -13.46 -1.08 1.53
CA PRO A 68 -13.62 0.38 1.54
C PRO A 68 -12.54 1.10 0.73
N LEU A 69 -11.27 0.70 0.87
CA LEU A 69 -10.16 1.31 0.16
C LEU A 69 -10.28 1.12 -1.35
N MET A 70 -10.60 -0.09 -1.81
CA MET A 70 -10.82 -0.38 -3.24
C MET A 70 -11.94 0.47 -3.84
N ARG A 71 -13.02 0.76 -3.09
CA ARG A 71 -14.09 1.66 -3.54
C ARG A 71 -13.62 3.11 -3.71
N GLU A 72 -12.86 3.63 -2.76
CA GLU A 72 -12.31 4.99 -2.84
C GLU A 72 -11.31 5.13 -4.01
N LEU A 73 -10.49 4.11 -4.24
CA LEU A 73 -9.56 4.08 -5.38
C LEU A 73 -10.30 4.06 -6.73
N ALA A 74 -11.37 3.27 -6.84
CA ALA A 74 -12.17 3.22 -8.06
C ALA A 74 -12.87 4.56 -8.37
N ALA A 75 -13.26 5.32 -7.34
CA ALA A 75 -13.86 6.64 -7.49
C ALA A 75 -12.84 7.76 -7.82
N SER A 76 -11.58 7.57 -7.42
CA SER A 76 -10.55 8.63 -7.50
C SER A 76 -9.58 8.47 -8.66
N GLU A 77 -9.44 7.26 -9.21
CA GLU A 77 -8.57 6.90 -10.34
C GLU A 77 -7.15 7.51 -10.25
N PRO A 78 -6.38 7.20 -9.20
CA PRO A 78 -5.01 7.71 -9.08
C PRO A 78 -4.11 7.13 -10.18
N ARG A 79 -3.03 7.85 -10.54
CA ARG A 79 -2.09 7.46 -11.60
C ARG A 79 -1.48 6.07 -11.40
N ALA A 80 -1.08 5.76 -10.18
CA ALA A 80 -0.51 4.47 -9.79
C ALA A 80 -0.75 4.24 -8.29
N VAL A 81 -0.83 2.98 -7.90
CA VAL A 81 -1.13 2.57 -6.53
C VAL A 81 -0.18 1.48 -6.09
N ILE A 82 0.40 1.64 -4.91
CA ILE A 82 1.18 0.60 -4.22
C ILE A 82 0.49 0.34 -2.87
N PHE A 83 0.05 -0.89 -2.65
CA PHE A 83 -0.34 -1.35 -1.32
C PHE A 83 0.92 -1.72 -0.56
N HIS A 84 1.33 -0.87 0.37
CA HIS A 84 2.46 -1.08 1.25
C HIS A 84 2.12 -2.12 2.33
N GLY A 85 3.09 -2.91 2.74
CA GLY A 85 2.93 -3.92 3.79
C GLY A 85 1.72 -4.83 3.56
N PHE A 86 1.47 -5.28 2.33
CA PHE A 86 0.26 -6.03 1.99
C PHE A 86 0.10 -7.28 2.84
N ILE A 87 -0.98 -7.33 3.61
CA ILE A 87 -1.43 -8.50 4.37
C ILE A 87 -2.85 -8.83 3.94
N GLY A 88 -3.00 -9.87 3.13
CA GLY A 88 -4.30 -10.22 2.55
C GLY A 88 -4.36 -11.62 1.96
N SER A 89 -5.52 -11.96 1.43
CA SER A 89 -5.71 -13.24 0.74
C SER A 89 -5.30 -13.17 -0.73
N PRO A 90 -5.09 -14.33 -1.41
CA PRO A 90 -4.88 -14.36 -2.85
C PRO A 90 -6.01 -13.71 -3.66
N GLU A 91 -7.25 -13.76 -3.16
CA GLU A 91 -8.41 -13.13 -3.79
C GLU A 91 -8.29 -11.61 -3.78
N GLN A 92 -7.95 -11.04 -2.62
CA GLN A 92 -7.71 -9.61 -2.46
C GLN A 92 -6.52 -9.14 -3.33
N ALA A 93 -5.44 -9.92 -3.35
CA ALA A 93 -4.31 -9.64 -4.23
C ALA A 93 -4.74 -9.62 -5.71
N ARG A 94 -5.46 -10.64 -6.18
CA ARG A 94 -5.96 -10.67 -7.57
C ARG A 94 -6.85 -9.48 -7.90
N GLN A 95 -7.72 -9.03 -6.98
CA GLN A 95 -8.56 -7.85 -7.19
C GLN A 95 -7.72 -6.58 -7.38
N ALA A 96 -6.71 -6.35 -6.55
CA ALA A 96 -5.82 -5.20 -6.66
C ALA A 96 -4.99 -5.25 -7.96
N LEU A 97 -4.37 -6.40 -8.23
CA LEU A 97 -3.54 -6.62 -9.42
C LEU A 97 -4.33 -6.47 -10.73
N ALA A 98 -5.58 -6.91 -10.78
CA ALA A 98 -6.46 -6.74 -11.94
C ALA A 98 -6.80 -5.27 -12.22
N LYS A 99 -6.63 -4.37 -11.25
CA LYS A 99 -6.73 -2.91 -11.43
C LYS A 99 -5.41 -2.26 -11.83
N GLY A 100 -4.35 -3.04 -12.03
CA GLY A 100 -3.02 -2.53 -12.32
C GLY A 100 -2.27 -2.02 -11.09
N TYR A 101 -2.76 -2.29 -9.90
CA TYR A 101 -2.09 -1.86 -8.66
C TYR A 101 -0.92 -2.78 -8.33
N CYS A 102 0.06 -2.24 -7.61
CA CYS A 102 1.22 -2.97 -7.13
C CYS A 102 1.05 -3.37 -5.66
N LEU A 103 1.69 -4.46 -5.27
CA LEU A 103 1.72 -4.95 -3.89
C LEU A 103 3.15 -4.98 -3.37
N SER A 104 3.37 -4.44 -2.18
CA SER A 104 4.64 -4.50 -1.48
C SER A 104 4.56 -5.46 -0.30
N PHE A 105 5.55 -6.33 -0.17
CA PHE A 105 5.59 -7.40 0.83
C PHE A 105 6.83 -7.28 1.71
N GLY A 106 6.62 -7.40 3.01
CA GLY A 106 7.68 -7.38 4.01
C GLY A 106 7.73 -8.66 4.84
N GLU A 107 8.46 -8.61 5.96
CA GLU A 107 8.68 -9.76 6.86
C GLU A 107 7.39 -10.47 7.27
N ARG A 108 6.33 -9.72 7.58
CA ARG A 108 5.03 -10.26 8.06
C ARG A 108 4.35 -11.18 7.06
N THR A 109 4.69 -11.07 5.78
CA THR A 109 4.20 -11.97 4.71
C THR A 109 4.51 -13.42 5.01
N PHE A 110 5.72 -13.68 5.48
CA PHE A 110 6.24 -15.04 5.68
C PHE A 110 5.64 -15.77 6.90
N ALA A 111 5.03 -15.03 7.81
CA ALA A 111 4.28 -15.58 8.95
C ALA A 111 2.80 -15.90 8.61
N SER A 112 2.32 -15.51 7.42
CA SER A 112 0.93 -15.66 7.01
C SER A 112 0.82 -16.54 5.76
N PRO A 113 0.37 -17.81 5.86
CA PRO A 113 0.25 -18.69 4.70
C PRO A 113 -0.59 -18.13 3.55
N LYS A 114 -1.68 -17.40 3.87
CA LYS A 114 -2.52 -16.76 2.85
C LYS A 114 -1.81 -15.60 2.15
N THR A 115 -1.04 -14.79 2.90
CA THR A 115 -0.28 -13.67 2.32
C THR A 115 0.90 -14.18 1.51
N LEU A 116 1.55 -15.25 1.97
CA LEU A 116 2.60 -15.93 1.22
C LEU A 116 2.06 -16.49 -0.12
N ALA A 117 0.84 -17.04 -0.12
CA ALA A 117 0.19 -17.44 -1.36
C ALA A 117 -0.14 -16.25 -2.28
N ALA A 118 -0.50 -15.09 -1.73
CA ALA A 118 -0.66 -13.86 -2.50
C ALA A 118 0.66 -13.39 -3.12
N LEU A 119 1.77 -13.40 -2.37
CA LEU A 119 3.12 -13.10 -2.88
C LEU A 119 3.48 -14.00 -4.06
N ARG A 120 3.28 -15.32 -3.93
CA ARG A 120 3.56 -16.28 -5.01
C ARG A 120 2.80 -15.95 -6.30
N GLY A 121 1.55 -15.54 -6.20
CA GLY A 121 0.69 -15.19 -7.32
C GLY A 121 0.89 -13.78 -7.87
N THR A 122 1.67 -12.91 -7.22
CA THR A 122 1.91 -11.54 -7.68
C THR A 122 2.92 -11.51 -8.82
N PRO A 123 2.58 -10.93 -10.01
CA PRO A 123 3.54 -10.75 -11.10
C PRO A 123 4.74 -9.89 -10.69
N LEU A 124 5.93 -10.15 -11.22
CA LEU A 124 7.15 -9.37 -10.91
C LEU A 124 6.98 -7.90 -11.25
N SER A 125 6.26 -7.57 -12.33
CA SER A 125 5.99 -6.19 -12.76
C SER A 125 5.10 -5.39 -11.81
N GLN A 126 4.45 -6.05 -10.84
CA GLN A 126 3.57 -5.43 -9.84
C GLN A 126 4.02 -5.76 -8.41
N LEU A 127 5.25 -6.26 -8.25
CA LEU A 127 5.83 -6.67 -6.98
C LEU A 127 6.80 -5.63 -6.45
N PHE A 128 6.66 -5.29 -5.18
CA PHE A 128 7.66 -4.57 -4.39
C PHE A 128 7.99 -5.37 -3.13
N LEU A 129 9.18 -5.17 -2.61
CA LEU A 129 9.65 -5.73 -1.34
C LEU A 129 10.12 -4.61 -0.44
N GLU A 130 9.89 -4.74 0.86
CA GLU A 130 10.15 -3.68 1.84
C GLU A 130 10.55 -4.23 3.21
N THR A 131 11.14 -3.40 4.02
CA THR A 131 11.42 -3.69 5.43
C THR A 131 10.37 -3.06 6.36
N ASP A 132 9.84 -1.89 5.99
CA ASP A 132 9.01 -1.05 6.86
C ASP A 132 9.72 -0.80 8.22
N ASP A 133 9.07 -1.11 9.33
CA ASP A 133 9.60 -1.05 10.69
C ASP A 133 10.32 -2.34 11.15
N SER A 134 10.48 -3.32 10.26
CA SER A 134 11.14 -4.59 10.57
C SER A 134 12.66 -4.43 10.70
N PRO A 135 13.30 -5.06 11.72
CA PRO A 135 14.74 -5.11 11.84
C PRO A 135 15.41 -6.08 10.85
N VAL A 136 14.63 -6.87 10.11
CA VAL A 136 15.15 -7.83 9.14
C VAL A 136 15.76 -7.08 7.95
N PRO A 137 17.01 -7.39 7.56
CA PRO A 137 17.63 -6.76 6.41
C PRO A 137 16.85 -7.00 5.11
N ILE A 138 16.81 -6.00 4.23
CA ILE A 138 16.11 -6.12 2.94
C ILE A 138 16.59 -7.30 2.11
N ALA A 139 17.88 -7.62 2.16
CA ALA A 139 18.45 -8.79 1.46
C ALA A 139 17.81 -10.11 1.90
N GLU A 140 17.49 -10.27 3.19
CA GLU A 140 16.80 -11.46 3.68
C GLU A 140 15.34 -11.50 3.18
N ILE A 141 14.66 -10.36 3.08
CA ILE A 141 13.32 -10.27 2.49
C ILE A 141 13.35 -10.73 1.03
N TYR A 142 14.37 -10.28 0.25
CA TYR A 142 14.57 -10.72 -1.13
C TYR A 142 14.82 -12.23 -1.23
N ALA A 143 15.75 -12.77 -0.44
CA ALA A 143 16.05 -14.22 -0.44
C ALA A 143 14.79 -15.06 -0.16
N ARG A 144 14.03 -14.70 0.87
CA ARG A 144 12.77 -15.40 1.23
C ARG A 144 11.68 -15.24 0.17
N ALA A 145 11.59 -14.09 -0.48
CA ALA A 145 10.64 -13.87 -1.56
C ALA A 145 11.01 -14.68 -2.82
N ALA A 146 12.30 -14.74 -3.17
CA ALA A 146 12.83 -15.52 -4.28
C ALA A 146 12.54 -17.02 -4.07
N GLU A 147 12.85 -17.55 -2.88
CA GLU A 147 12.52 -18.92 -2.49
C GLU A 147 11.01 -19.20 -2.62
N ALA A 148 10.18 -18.31 -2.06
CA ALA A 148 8.73 -18.45 -2.11
C ALA A 148 8.17 -18.47 -3.54
N LYS A 149 8.76 -17.68 -4.44
CA LYS A 149 8.35 -17.59 -5.86
C LYS A 149 9.02 -18.65 -6.74
N GLY A 150 10.04 -19.35 -6.24
CA GLY A 150 10.81 -20.32 -7.01
C GLY A 150 11.63 -19.69 -8.14
N VAL A 151 12.18 -18.49 -7.92
CA VAL A 151 13.03 -17.75 -8.87
C VAL A 151 14.37 -17.38 -8.23
N PRO A 152 15.44 -17.18 -9.01
CA PRO A 152 16.69 -16.60 -8.50
C PRO A 152 16.47 -15.18 -7.96
N GLU A 153 17.27 -14.75 -6.95
CA GLU A 153 17.17 -13.41 -6.37
C GLU A 153 17.41 -12.29 -7.38
N GLU A 154 18.28 -12.52 -8.35
CA GLU A 154 18.61 -11.55 -9.41
C GLU A 154 17.43 -11.22 -10.32
N VAL A 155 16.35 -11.99 -10.24
CA VAL A 155 15.10 -11.79 -11.01
C VAL A 155 14.14 -10.85 -10.28
N LEU A 156 14.31 -10.65 -8.97
CA LEU A 156 13.49 -9.75 -8.15
C LEU A 156 14.06 -8.33 -8.12
#